data_804d193c3b3e768a7e96dcfbf7d69a58
#
_entry.id   804d193c3b3e768a7e96dcfbf7d69a58
#
_cell.length_a   1.000
_cell.length_b   1.000
_cell.length_c   1.000
_cell.angle_alpha   90.00
_cell.angle_beta   90.00
_cell.angle_gamma   90.00
#
_symmetry.space_group_name_H-M   'P 1'
#
loop_
_entity.id
_entity.type
_entity.pdbx_description
1 polymer ?
#
loop_
_entity_poly.entity_id
_entity_poly.type
_entity_poly.pdbx_seq_one_letter_code
_entity_poly.pdbx_strand_id
1 'polypeptide(L)'
;MMFLKRYIFFLLCLPCLAQAKNITVSHLTCEMQEGLVLVEAYPRLGWTMESPENGTRQTAYEIEIREACTGRTVWNTGKVQSSQSQLIPTHGAKFLRFSFYNYIWRVRVWDETDTPSEWSREAKFRLVPQGFSSAEWIGAITRKDARLPEGRKFHGGELKKPEVKAAWEDVDTLAKKSICLRKMFRTDKKIAEATAYICGLGFYEFTLNGKKVGDSEFAPLWSDYDKSVYYNMYDVTELLQEGENVAGVLLGNGFYNVQGGRYRKLQISFGAPTLLFSLLVNYEDGTRDVVCSDDSWKYDLSPLTFNCIYGGEDYDARREQKGWNRAGFNDARWRPVVVQEAPKGTLRPQMAAPVKIMERYGVRKVTKLTPEQIASACKSTKRTIDLSAFVLDMGQNLAG
;
A
#
# COMPACT_ATOMS: atom_id res chain seq x y z
N MET A 1 -12.75 62.95 71.01
CA MET A 1 -12.31 61.54 71.07
C MET A 1 -12.96 60.83 69.87
N MET A 2 -12.26 60.73 68.74
CA MET A 2 -12.79 60.29 67.49
C MET A 2 -12.20 58.89 67.19
N PHE A 3 -13.00 57.83 67.11
CA PHE A 3 -12.59 56.48 66.82
C PHE A 3 -12.54 56.28 65.32
N LEU A 4 -11.34 56.03 64.73
CA LEU A 4 -11.11 55.71 63.33
C LEU A 4 -11.24 54.23 63.15
N LYS A 5 -12.32 53.75 62.47
CA LYS A 5 -12.49 52.34 62.06
C LYS A 5 -11.64 52.05 60.84
N ARG A 6 -10.62 51.21 60.94
CA ARG A 6 -9.84 50.64 59.85
C ARG A 6 -10.62 49.49 59.27
N TYR A 7 -10.99 49.58 57.98
CA TYR A 7 -11.49 48.44 57.16
C TYR A 7 -10.29 47.77 56.55
N ILE A 8 -10.06 46.50 56.91
CA ILE A 8 -9.09 45.61 56.21
C ILE A 8 -9.84 44.95 55.08
N PHE A 9 -9.50 45.30 53.80
CA PHE A 9 -9.94 44.58 52.61
C PHE A 9 -9.11 43.32 52.46
N PHE A 10 -9.69 42.13 52.66
CA PHE A 10 -9.13 40.85 52.28
C PHE A 10 -9.38 40.66 50.79
N LEU A 11 -8.32 40.78 49.99
CA LEU A 11 -8.33 40.40 48.58
C LEU A 11 -8.27 38.87 48.53
N LEU A 12 -9.39 38.21 48.33
CA LEU A 12 -9.45 36.77 48.00
C LEU A 12 -8.89 36.60 46.59
N CYS A 13 -7.62 36.23 46.46
CA CYS A 13 -7.10 35.62 45.25
C CYS A 13 -7.75 34.24 45.09
N LEU A 14 -8.82 34.18 44.29
CA LEU A 14 -9.30 32.89 43.77
C LEU A 14 -8.20 32.32 42.89
N PRO A 15 -7.67 31.12 43.18
CA PRO A 15 -6.82 30.45 42.24
C PRO A 15 -7.67 30.18 40.99
N CYS A 16 -7.29 30.75 39.85
CA CYS A 16 -7.80 30.37 38.57
C CYS A 16 -7.41 28.89 38.39
N LEU A 17 -8.32 27.97 38.68
CA LEU A 17 -8.18 26.57 38.33
C LEU A 17 -8.16 26.54 36.82
N ALA A 18 -6.99 26.53 36.23
CA ALA A 18 -6.81 26.22 34.83
C ALA A 18 -7.41 24.82 34.64
N GLN A 19 -8.57 24.78 34.02
CA GLN A 19 -9.23 23.52 33.71
C GLN A 19 -8.35 22.81 32.66
N ALA A 20 -7.82 21.64 33.02
CA ALA A 20 -6.99 20.86 32.16
C ALA A 20 -7.76 20.58 30.88
N LYS A 21 -7.24 21.01 29.75
CA LYS A 21 -7.81 20.72 28.43
C LYS A 21 -7.56 19.24 28.15
N ASN A 22 -8.62 18.45 28.10
CA ASN A 22 -8.52 17.02 27.84
C ASN A 22 -8.10 16.79 26.39
N ILE A 23 -6.80 16.62 26.14
CA ILE A 23 -6.30 16.10 24.86
C ILE A 23 -6.31 14.59 24.91
N THR A 24 -6.93 13.97 23.91
CA THR A 24 -6.86 12.54 23.65
C THR A 24 -5.98 12.29 22.44
N VAL A 25 -5.02 11.38 22.56
CA VAL A 25 -4.18 10.96 21.44
C VAL A 25 -4.82 9.76 20.75
N SER A 26 -4.99 9.87 19.45
CA SER A 26 -5.63 8.85 18.59
C SER A 26 -4.81 8.58 17.31
N HIS A 27 -5.25 7.61 16.50
CA HIS A 27 -4.67 7.29 15.19
C HIS A 27 -3.13 7.22 15.18
N LEU A 28 -2.58 6.31 15.99
CA LEU A 28 -1.14 6.09 16.03
C LEU A 28 -0.67 5.41 14.75
N THR A 29 0.31 6.00 14.09
CA THR A 29 0.85 5.52 12.82
C THR A 29 2.35 5.23 12.90
N CYS A 30 2.77 4.21 12.22
CA CYS A 30 4.15 3.90 11.91
C CYS A 30 4.31 3.94 10.38
N GLU A 31 5.24 4.76 9.84
CA GLU A 31 5.36 5.00 8.40
C GLU A 31 4.01 5.36 7.73
N MET A 32 3.22 6.20 8.41
CA MET A 32 1.88 6.64 8.00
C MET A 32 0.83 5.52 7.87
N GLN A 33 1.06 4.36 8.48
CA GLN A 33 0.16 3.22 8.48
C GLN A 33 -0.26 2.86 9.90
N GLU A 34 -1.50 2.40 10.08
CA GLU A 34 -2.02 1.88 11.35
C GLU A 34 -1.92 0.35 11.41
N GLY A 35 -2.05 -0.20 12.62
CA GLY A 35 -2.00 -1.64 12.87
C GLY A 35 -0.57 -2.15 13.07
N LEU A 36 -0.31 -3.41 12.69
CA LEU A 36 1.03 -3.97 12.70
C LEU A 36 1.76 -3.57 11.42
N VAL A 37 2.74 -2.70 11.53
CA VAL A 37 3.53 -2.22 10.39
C VAL A 37 4.89 -2.92 10.37
N LEU A 38 5.26 -3.46 9.20
CA LEU A 38 6.58 -4.06 8.99
C LEU A 38 7.58 -2.99 8.53
N VAL A 39 8.76 -2.97 9.13
CA VAL A 39 9.82 -2.00 8.81
C VAL A 39 11.20 -2.66 8.81
N GLU A 40 12.09 -2.22 7.94
CA GLU A 40 13.46 -2.77 7.83
C GLU A 40 14.48 -1.97 8.64
N ALA A 41 14.12 -0.77 9.08
CA ALA A 41 15.02 0.14 9.77
C ALA A 41 14.23 0.99 10.79
N TYR A 42 14.84 2.10 11.22
CA TYR A 42 14.24 3.05 12.15
C TYR A 42 12.94 3.64 11.61
N PRO A 43 11.77 3.28 12.18
CA PRO A 43 10.48 3.80 11.72
C PRO A 43 10.31 5.27 12.10
N ARG A 44 9.37 5.93 11.39
CA ARG A 44 8.85 7.24 11.77
C ARG A 44 7.45 7.06 12.34
N LEU A 45 7.21 7.68 13.48
CA LEU A 45 5.96 7.58 14.22
C LEU A 45 5.10 8.81 14.02
N GLY A 46 3.80 8.65 14.14
CA GLY A 46 2.86 9.75 14.05
C GLY A 46 1.58 9.48 14.84
N TRP A 47 0.85 10.56 15.14
CA TRP A 47 -0.43 10.49 15.83
C TRP A 47 -1.30 11.69 15.48
N THR A 48 -2.61 11.58 15.79
CA THR A 48 -3.54 12.69 15.78
C THR A 48 -3.99 13.00 17.20
N MET A 49 -4.56 14.18 17.39
CA MET A 49 -5.08 14.63 18.68
C MET A 49 -6.51 15.09 18.51
N GLU A 50 -7.31 14.79 19.52
CA GLU A 50 -8.68 15.25 19.67
C GLU A 50 -8.82 16.02 20.96
N SER A 51 -9.56 17.11 20.95
CA SER A 51 -9.92 17.88 22.12
C SER A 51 -11.35 18.40 21.99
N PRO A 52 -12.14 18.39 23.07
CA PRO A 52 -13.45 19.02 23.07
C PRO A 52 -13.38 20.56 22.96
N GLU A 53 -12.22 21.15 23.22
CA GLU A 53 -11.99 22.58 23.16
C GLU A 53 -11.30 23.00 21.87
N ASN A 54 -11.85 24.02 21.21
CA ASN A 54 -11.25 24.60 20.01
C ASN A 54 -9.93 25.33 20.34
N GLY A 55 -8.95 25.21 19.44
CA GLY A 55 -7.69 25.92 19.54
C GLY A 55 -6.67 25.27 20.47
N THR A 56 -6.96 24.11 21.06
CA THR A 56 -6.00 23.33 21.83
C THR A 56 -4.82 22.88 20.95
N ARG A 57 -3.59 23.06 21.46
CA ARG A 57 -2.37 22.79 20.71
C ARG A 57 -1.41 21.94 21.51
N GLN A 58 -0.74 21.03 20.84
CA GLN A 58 0.41 20.33 21.40
C GLN A 58 1.60 21.28 21.50
N THR A 59 2.26 21.29 22.66
CA THR A 59 3.52 22.02 22.90
C THR A 59 4.70 21.08 23.11
N ALA A 60 4.44 19.87 23.59
CA ALA A 60 5.44 18.84 23.80
C ALA A 60 4.86 17.43 23.60
N TYR A 61 5.75 16.46 23.47
CA TYR A 61 5.39 15.03 23.45
C TYR A 61 6.43 14.19 24.21
N GLU A 62 6.03 12.98 24.57
CA GLU A 62 6.94 11.92 25.04
C GLU A 62 6.54 10.60 24.41
N ILE A 63 7.52 9.89 23.82
CA ILE A 63 7.34 8.57 23.20
C ILE A 63 8.07 7.53 24.03
N GLU A 64 7.42 6.40 24.26
CA GLU A 64 8.02 5.20 24.80
C GLU A 64 7.89 4.03 23.82
N ILE A 65 9.00 3.32 23.58
CA ILE A 65 9.03 2.09 22.76
C ILE A 65 9.58 0.95 23.63
N ARG A 66 8.88 -0.18 23.61
CA ARG A 66 9.24 -1.38 24.37
C ARG A 66 9.28 -2.62 23.46
N GLU A 67 10.10 -3.58 23.80
CA GLU A 67 10.01 -4.92 23.20
C GLU A 67 8.70 -5.58 23.65
N ALA A 68 7.95 -6.15 22.70
CA ALA A 68 6.66 -6.76 23.01
C ALA A 68 6.79 -8.03 23.89
N CYS A 69 7.87 -8.81 23.71
CA CYS A 69 8.06 -10.08 24.41
C CYS A 69 8.61 -9.93 25.83
N THR A 70 9.47 -8.94 26.08
CA THR A 70 10.14 -8.75 27.39
C THR A 70 9.58 -7.59 28.19
N GLY A 71 8.87 -6.66 27.57
CA GLY A 71 8.46 -5.39 28.14
C GLY A 71 9.61 -4.38 28.34
N ARG A 72 10.83 -4.73 27.92
CA ARG A 72 12.02 -3.87 28.11
C ARG A 72 11.87 -2.60 27.26
N THR A 73 12.02 -1.44 27.91
CA THR A 73 12.07 -0.15 27.21
C THR A 73 13.36 -0.07 26.38
N VAL A 74 13.21 0.12 25.07
CA VAL A 74 14.33 0.31 24.13
C VAL A 74 14.53 1.77 23.76
N TRP A 75 13.53 2.60 24.00
CA TRP A 75 13.59 4.03 23.79
C TRP A 75 12.53 4.76 24.59
N ASN A 76 12.93 5.85 25.23
CA ASN A 76 12.03 6.85 25.80
C ASN A 76 12.65 8.21 25.51
N THR A 77 11.87 9.10 24.92
CA THR A 77 12.35 10.43 24.52
C THR A 77 12.45 11.40 25.71
N GLY A 78 11.80 11.09 26.83
CA GLY A 78 11.42 12.12 27.80
C GLY A 78 10.50 13.16 27.15
N LYS A 79 10.26 14.26 27.87
CA LYS A 79 9.46 15.38 27.35
C LYS A 79 10.24 16.16 26.29
N VAL A 80 9.78 16.14 25.05
CA VAL A 80 10.35 16.87 23.92
C VAL A 80 9.49 18.08 23.61
N GLN A 81 10.03 19.28 23.67
CA GLN A 81 9.32 20.52 23.32
C GLN A 81 9.15 20.62 21.82
N SER A 82 7.99 20.25 21.31
CA SER A 82 7.66 20.27 19.89
C SER A 82 6.16 20.14 19.66
N SER A 83 5.65 20.85 18.67
CA SER A 83 4.29 20.69 18.14
C SER A 83 4.19 19.66 17.01
N GLN A 84 5.32 19.05 16.61
CA GLN A 84 5.33 18.02 15.58
C GLN A 84 4.67 16.74 16.09
N SER A 85 3.76 16.17 15.31
CA SER A 85 3.03 14.93 15.62
C SER A 85 3.07 13.92 14.47
N GLN A 86 3.80 14.20 13.41
CA GLN A 86 3.92 13.32 12.25
C GLN A 86 5.37 13.11 11.84
N LEU A 87 5.67 11.88 11.38
CA LEU A 87 6.98 11.50 10.87
C LEU A 87 8.13 11.74 11.85
N ILE A 88 7.89 11.47 13.15
CA ILE A 88 8.90 11.58 14.22
C ILE A 88 9.91 10.43 14.04
N PRO A 89 11.20 10.73 13.79
CA PRO A 89 12.20 9.70 13.57
C PRO A 89 12.61 9.02 14.89
N THR A 90 12.87 7.70 14.82
CA THR A 90 13.26 6.89 15.99
C THR A 90 14.75 6.57 16.04
N HIS A 91 15.60 7.39 15.42
CA HIS A 91 17.06 7.13 15.33
C HIS A 91 17.78 6.99 16.69
N GLY A 92 17.18 7.47 17.78
CA GLY A 92 17.71 7.29 19.15
C GLY A 92 17.41 5.92 19.76
N ALA A 93 16.52 5.12 19.15
CA ALA A 93 16.13 3.82 19.68
C ALA A 93 17.22 2.76 19.45
N LYS A 94 17.41 1.90 20.45
CA LYS A 94 18.37 0.79 20.40
C LYS A 94 17.67 -0.50 19.97
N PHE A 95 17.25 -0.55 18.71
CA PHE A 95 16.62 -1.75 18.17
C PHE A 95 17.62 -2.88 17.98
N LEU A 96 17.18 -4.10 18.27
CA LEU A 96 17.92 -5.31 17.91
C LEU A 96 17.78 -5.53 16.41
N ARG A 97 18.89 -5.42 15.69
CA ARG A 97 18.94 -5.70 14.24
C ARG A 97 19.03 -7.19 14.01
N PHE A 98 18.50 -7.67 12.90
CA PHE A 98 18.61 -9.05 12.40
C PHE A 98 17.63 -10.09 12.96
N SER A 99 16.55 -9.68 13.61
CA SER A 99 15.52 -10.62 14.04
C SER A 99 14.12 -10.02 13.88
N PHE A 100 13.13 -10.90 13.76
CA PHE A 100 11.73 -10.55 13.72
C PHE A 100 11.27 -10.11 15.12
N TYR A 101 11.54 -8.86 15.50
CA TYR A 101 11.13 -8.34 16.80
C TYR A 101 9.90 -7.46 16.68
N ASN A 102 8.89 -7.81 17.45
CA ASN A 102 7.72 -6.98 17.67
C ASN A 102 8.04 -5.93 18.73
N TYR A 103 7.71 -4.68 18.41
CA TYR A 103 7.79 -3.55 19.30
C TYR A 103 6.40 -2.98 19.50
N ILE A 104 6.14 -2.51 20.71
CA ILE A 104 4.98 -1.72 21.09
C ILE A 104 5.42 -0.32 21.46
N TRP A 105 4.63 0.65 21.11
CA TRP A 105 4.92 2.03 21.43
C TRP A 105 3.66 2.80 21.79
N ARG A 106 3.85 3.85 22.56
CA ARG A 106 2.81 4.78 22.99
C ARG A 106 3.36 6.18 23.07
N VAL A 107 2.49 7.18 23.12
CA VAL A 107 2.85 8.58 23.22
C VAL A 107 1.90 9.31 24.14
N ARG A 108 2.39 10.32 24.85
CA ARG A 108 1.58 11.34 25.51
C ARG A 108 2.03 12.72 25.07
N VAL A 109 1.14 13.69 25.16
CA VAL A 109 1.37 15.05 24.69
C VAL A 109 1.07 16.05 25.79
N TRP A 110 1.62 17.25 25.70
CA TRP A 110 1.31 18.37 26.58
C TRP A 110 0.61 19.47 25.80
N ASP A 111 -0.36 20.11 26.44
CA ASP A 111 -1.06 21.27 25.92
C ASP A 111 -0.30 22.58 26.19
N GLU A 112 -0.90 23.72 25.82
CA GLU A 112 -0.33 25.06 26.06
C GLU A 112 -0.31 25.49 27.52
N THR A 113 -0.98 24.75 28.43
CA THR A 113 -0.93 24.95 29.88
C THR A 113 0.14 24.10 30.58
N ASP A 114 0.93 23.38 29.77
CA ASP A 114 1.94 22.41 30.22
C ASP A 114 1.33 21.19 30.94
N THR A 115 0.06 20.88 30.68
CA THR A 115 -0.65 19.73 31.25
C THR A 115 -0.50 18.52 30.34
N PRO A 116 -0.02 17.35 30.84
CA PRO A 116 0.11 16.15 30.05
C PRO A 116 -1.25 15.47 29.81
N SER A 117 -1.43 14.87 28.62
CA SER A 117 -2.49 13.92 28.39
C SER A 117 -2.22 12.60 29.11
N GLU A 118 -3.23 11.73 29.17
CA GLU A 118 -2.99 10.32 29.41
C GLU A 118 -2.13 9.72 28.28
N TRP A 119 -1.48 8.58 28.57
CA TRP A 119 -0.81 7.82 27.53
C TRP A 119 -1.82 7.32 26.50
N SER A 120 -1.46 7.37 25.23
CA SER A 120 -2.22 6.75 24.16
C SER A 120 -2.40 5.25 24.38
N ARG A 121 -3.31 4.63 23.62
CA ARG A 121 -3.28 3.18 23.41
C ARG A 121 -1.94 2.78 22.81
N GLU A 122 -1.59 1.50 22.94
CA GLU A 122 -0.38 0.95 22.33
C GLU A 122 -0.59 0.66 20.84
N ALA A 123 0.40 1.04 20.04
CA ALA A 123 0.50 0.62 18.64
C ALA A 123 1.71 -0.30 18.45
N LYS A 124 1.77 -1.01 17.33
CA LYS A 124 2.76 -2.07 17.10
C LYS A 124 3.48 -1.86 15.78
N PHE A 125 4.76 -2.22 15.76
CA PHE A 125 5.49 -2.45 14.53
C PHE A 125 6.44 -3.64 14.71
N ARG A 126 6.86 -4.23 13.59
CA ARG A 126 7.81 -5.34 13.56
C ARG A 126 9.02 -4.95 12.73
N LEU A 127 10.22 -5.10 13.29
CA LEU A 127 11.44 -5.06 12.50
C LEU A 127 11.61 -6.38 11.76
N VAL A 128 11.84 -6.29 10.46
CA VAL A 128 12.05 -7.43 9.57
C VAL A 128 13.39 -7.28 8.85
N PRO A 129 14.08 -8.38 8.52
CA PRO A 129 15.30 -8.32 7.72
C PRO A 129 15.00 -7.86 6.30
N GLN A 130 16.02 -7.39 5.58
CA GLN A 130 15.87 -7.12 4.15
C GLN A 130 15.50 -8.40 3.39
N GLY A 131 14.46 -8.28 2.53
CA GLY A 131 14.03 -9.33 1.61
C GLY A 131 14.84 -9.34 0.30
N PHE A 132 14.48 -10.16 -0.65
CA PHE A 132 14.96 -10.19 -2.03
C PHE A 132 16.41 -10.64 -2.28
N SER A 133 17.12 -11.19 -1.29
CA SER A 133 18.52 -11.59 -1.47
C SER A 133 18.77 -12.62 -2.60
N SER A 134 17.75 -13.40 -2.96
CA SER A 134 17.83 -14.44 -4.00
C SER A 134 16.72 -14.35 -5.04
N ALA A 135 15.93 -13.26 -5.01
CA ALA A 135 14.81 -13.09 -5.92
C ALA A 135 15.24 -12.50 -7.26
N GLU A 136 14.67 -12.99 -8.32
CA GLU A 136 14.85 -12.49 -9.69
C GLU A 136 13.63 -11.73 -10.16
N TRP A 137 13.84 -10.70 -10.98
CA TRP A 137 12.76 -10.03 -11.68
C TRP A 137 12.19 -10.96 -12.75
N ILE A 138 10.90 -11.21 -12.72
CA ILE A 138 10.23 -12.15 -13.64
C ILE A 138 9.04 -11.48 -14.35
N GLY A 139 8.78 -11.90 -15.59
CA GLY A 139 7.69 -11.39 -16.40
C GLY A 139 7.34 -12.33 -17.55
N ALA A 140 6.62 -11.80 -18.55
CA ALA A 140 6.12 -12.59 -19.68
C ALA A 140 6.78 -12.28 -21.01
N ILE A 141 7.60 -11.24 -21.12
CA ILE A 141 8.23 -10.86 -22.40
C ILE A 141 9.36 -11.82 -22.74
N THR A 142 9.47 -12.15 -24.04
CA THR A 142 10.42 -13.14 -24.56
C THR A 142 11.59 -12.52 -25.29
N ARG A 143 11.59 -11.21 -25.48
CA ARG A 143 12.68 -10.45 -26.10
C ARG A 143 12.95 -9.18 -25.32
N LYS A 144 14.12 -8.61 -25.51
CA LYS A 144 14.42 -7.28 -24.96
C LYS A 144 13.37 -6.32 -25.44
N ASP A 145 12.67 -5.69 -24.52
CA ASP A 145 11.63 -4.74 -24.86
C ASP A 145 12.25 -3.53 -25.56
N ALA A 146 11.63 -3.13 -26.67
CA ALA A 146 11.94 -1.84 -27.29
C ALA A 146 11.40 -0.76 -26.36
N ARG A 147 12.23 -0.33 -25.43
CA ARG A 147 11.86 0.77 -24.51
C ARG A 147 11.63 2.01 -25.33
N LEU A 148 10.56 2.71 -25.03
CA LEU A 148 10.41 4.09 -25.47
C LEU A 148 11.66 4.86 -25.04
N PRO A 149 12.16 5.78 -25.91
CA PRO A 149 13.37 6.51 -25.59
C PRO A 149 13.33 7.05 -24.17
N GLU A 150 14.39 6.76 -23.45
CA GLU A 150 14.53 6.97 -22.03
C GLU A 150 14.09 8.36 -21.56
N GLY A 151 13.25 8.40 -20.50
CA GLY A 151 12.80 9.65 -19.89
C GLY A 151 11.81 10.47 -20.70
N ARG A 152 11.35 9.99 -21.85
CA ARG A 152 10.38 10.72 -22.68
C ARG A 152 8.95 10.38 -22.29
N LYS A 153 8.26 11.40 -21.83
CA LYS A 153 6.81 11.43 -21.69
C LYS A 153 6.23 12.02 -22.98
N PHE A 154 5.38 11.28 -23.65
CA PHE A 154 4.73 11.77 -24.85
C PHE A 154 3.37 12.36 -24.50
N HIS A 155 3.15 13.61 -24.83
CA HIS A 155 1.91 14.33 -24.57
C HIS A 155 1.24 14.81 -25.85
N GLY A 156 -0.08 14.73 -25.90
CA GLY A 156 -0.92 15.36 -26.91
C GLY A 156 -0.44 15.16 -28.35
N GLY A 157 0.04 16.21 -28.99
CA GLY A 157 0.48 16.18 -30.39
C GLY A 157 1.69 15.29 -30.68
N GLU A 158 2.57 15.09 -29.70
CA GLU A 158 3.75 14.24 -29.87
C GLU A 158 3.38 12.77 -30.10
N LEU A 159 2.26 12.32 -29.51
CA LEU A 159 1.76 10.96 -29.70
C LEU A 159 1.36 10.65 -31.16
N LYS A 160 1.25 11.66 -32.01
CA LYS A 160 0.93 11.50 -33.43
C LYS A 160 2.18 11.37 -34.31
N LYS A 161 3.36 11.61 -33.77
CA LYS A 161 4.61 11.53 -34.52
C LYS A 161 4.90 10.10 -34.94
N PRO A 162 5.35 9.87 -36.20
CA PRO A 162 5.61 8.52 -36.72
C PRO A 162 6.60 7.72 -35.87
N GLU A 163 7.68 8.35 -35.39
CA GLU A 163 8.71 7.74 -34.58
C GLU A 163 8.18 7.25 -33.22
N VAL A 164 7.21 7.98 -32.62
CA VAL A 164 6.57 7.57 -31.36
C VAL A 164 5.66 6.37 -31.58
N LYS A 165 4.92 6.36 -32.68
CA LYS A 165 4.08 5.20 -33.05
C LYS A 165 4.94 3.97 -33.30
N ALA A 166 6.01 4.10 -34.10
CA ALA A 166 6.92 3.01 -34.39
C ALA A 166 7.55 2.41 -33.13
N ALA A 167 7.95 3.25 -32.17
CA ALA A 167 8.50 2.77 -30.90
C ALA A 167 7.51 1.89 -30.10
N TRP A 168 6.19 2.17 -30.19
CA TRP A 168 5.16 1.35 -29.55
C TRP A 168 4.75 0.11 -30.36
N GLU A 169 4.99 0.11 -31.66
CA GLU A 169 4.71 -1.03 -32.54
C GLU A 169 5.80 -2.11 -32.44
N ASP A 170 7.02 -1.72 -32.12
CA ASP A 170 8.16 -2.63 -32.00
C ASP A 170 8.28 -3.34 -30.64
N VAL A 171 7.43 -3.06 -29.66
CA VAL A 171 7.44 -3.76 -28.37
C VAL A 171 6.88 -5.19 -28.50
N ASP A 172 7.33 -6.07 -27.60
CA ASP A 172 6.76 -7.42 -27.48
C ASP A 172 5.24 -7.32 -27.25
N THR A 173 4.47 -8.15 -27.94
CA THR A 173 3.01 -8.13 -27.81
C THR A 173 2.52 -8.42 -26.39
N LEU A 174 3.31 -9.13 -25.58
CA LEU A 174 3.04 -9.41 -24.16
C LEU A 174 3.37 -8.22 -23.25
N ALA A 175 4.19 -7.28 -23.71
CA ALA A 175 4.61 -6.12 -22.91
C ALA A 175 3.46 -5.22 -22.44
N LYS A 176 2.29 -5.31 -23.06
CA LYS A 176 1.10 -4.51 -22.73
C LYS A 176 0.00 -5.32 -22.03
N LYS A 177 0.23 -6.60 -21.76
CA LYS A 177 -0.78 -7.51 -21.22
C LYS A 177 -0.71 -7.59 -19.71
N SER A 178 -1.87 -7.68 -19.07
CA SER A 178 -1.97 -8.15 -17.70
C SER A 178 -1.79 -9.65 -17.65
N ILE A 179 -1.09 -10.12 -16.65
CA ILE A 179 -0.76 -11.52 -16.45
C ILE A 179 -1.12 -11.98 -15.04
N CYS A 180 -1.48 -13.24 -14.94
CA CYS A 180 -1.52 -13.97 -13.68
C CYS A 180 -0.23 -14.77 -13.56
N LEU A 181 0.46 -14.61 -12.42
CA LEU A 181 1.67 -15.34 -12.08
C LEU A 181 1.37 -16.25 -10.90
N ARG A 182 1.90 -17.47 -10.89
CA ARG A 182 1.73 -18.39 -9.77
C ARG A 182 2.98 -19.21 -9.48
N LYS A 183 3.15 -19.53 -8.20
CA LYS A 183 4.13 -20.48 -7.68
C LYS A 183 3.48 -21.37 -6.64
N MET A 184 3.55 -22.67 -6.83
CA MET A 184 3.26 -23.64 -5.78
C MET A 184 4.53 -23.95 -5.01
N PHE A 185 4.44 -24.04 -3.68
CA PHE A 185 5.54 -24.37 -2.78
C PHE A 185 5.01 -25.13 -1.58
N ARG A 186 5.89 -25.73 -0.77
CA ARG A 186 5.53 -26.49 0.43
C ARG A 186 6.21 -25.90 1.65
N THR A 187 5.49 -25.99 2.76
CA THR A 187 5.99 -25.73 4.11
C THR A 187 5.65 -26.96 4.97
N ASP A 188 6.65 -27.70 5.34
CA ASP A 188 6.46 -29.02 5.98
C ASP A 188 6.68 -28.98 7.51
N LYS A 189 6.77 -27.79 8.09
CA LYS A 189 7.00 -27.57 9.52
C LYS A 189 6.03 -26.52 10.06
N LYS A 190 5.89 -26.52 11.40
CA LYS A 190 5.06 -25.54 12.08
C LYS A 190 5.61 -24.12 11.94
N ILE A 191 4.79 -23.24 11.37
CA ILE A 191 5.17 -21.88 11.03
C ILE A 191 5.08 -21.00 12.27
N ALA A 192 6.18 -20.34 12.62
CA ALA A 192 6.22 -19.33 13.68
C ALA A 192 5.86 -17.93 13.15
N GLU A 193 6.44 -17.56 12.03
CA GLU A 193 6.25 -16.26 11.39
C GLU A 193 6.53 -16.34 9.89
N ALA A 194 5.77 -15.55 9.09
CA ALA A 194 6.07 -15.42 7.67
C ALA A 194 5.88 -13.99 7.18
N THR A 195 6.83 -13.53 6.36
CA THR A 195 6.80 -12.19 5.77
C THR A 195 6.98 -12.29 4.26
N ALA A 196 6.01 -11.74 3.52
CA ALA A 196 6.11 -11.58 2.07
C ALA A 196 6.59 -10.18 1.71
N TYR A 197 7.54 -10.12 0.77
CA TYR A 197 8.05 -8.90 0.13
C TYR A 197 7.66 -8.95 -1.34
N ILE A 198 7.03 -7.91 -1.84
CA ILE A 198 6.54 -7.90 -3.21
C ILE A 198 6.68 -6.53 -3.86
N CYS A 199 7.24 -6.51 -5.06
CA CYS A 199 7.30 -5.36 -5.92
C CYS A 199 6.73 -5.72 -7.29
N GLY A 200 5.61 -5.12 -7.66
CA GLY A 200 5.09 -5.15 -9.02
C GLY A 200 5.49 -3.89 -9.76
N LEU A 201 6.21 -4.03 -10.85
CA LEU A 201 6.40 -2.95 -11.81
C LEU A 201 5.15 -2.85 -12.68
N GLY A 202 4.27 -1.98 -12.29
CA GLY A 202 2.85 -1.91 -12.59
C GLY A 202 2.04 -1.96 -11.30
N PHE A 203 0.77 -2.28 -11.35
CA PHE A 203 -0.05 -2.56 -10.18
C PHE A 203 -0.29 -4.06 -10.06
N TYR A 204 -0.30 -4.55 -8.81
CA TYR A 204 -0.55 -5.96 -8.54
C TYR A 204 -1.68 -6.17 -7.54
N GLU A 205 -2.30 -7.34 -7.62
CA GLU A 205 -3.07 -7.94 -6.55
C GLU A 205 -2.39 -9.26 -6.16
N PHE A 206 -1.99 -9.38 -4.90
CA PHE A 206 -1.30 -10.55 -4.36
C PHE A 206 -2.27 -11.42 -3.56
N THR A 207 -2.20 -12.71 -3.77
CA THR A 207 -2.98 -13.72 -3.03
C THR A 207 -2.10 -14.83 -2.51
N LEU A 208 -2.43 -15.35 -1.33
CA LEU A 208 -1.92 -16.61 -0.80
C LEU A 208 -3.09 -17.58 -0.58
N ASN A 209 -2.97 -18.78 -1.14
CA ASN A 209 -4.00 -19.81 -1.04
C ASN A 209 -5.42 -19.33 -1.43
N GLY A 210 -5.47 -18.40 -2.41
CA GLY A 210 -6.70 -17.81 -2.91
C GLY A 210 -7.30 -16.70 -2.06
N LYS A 211 -6.61 -16.24 -1.01
CA LYS A 211 -7.01 -15.11 -0.19
C LYS A 211 -6.16 -13.89 -0.54
N LYS A 212 -6.78 -12.72 -0.77
CA LYS A 212 -6.07 -11.46 -0.98
C LYS A 212 -5.22 -11.13 0.24
N VAL A 213 -3.97 -10.72 -0.01
CA VAL A 213 -3.02 -10.29 1.01
C VAL A 213 -3.06 -8.77 1.14
N GLY A 214 -3.32 -8.30 2.37
CA GLY A 214 -3.46 -6.88 2.66
C GLY A 214 -4.79 -6.29 2.17
N ASP A 215 -4.94 -4.99 2.39
CA ASP A 215 -6.14 -4.21 2.05
C ASP A 215 -5.82 -3.05 1.08
N SER A 216 -4.62 -3.06 0.52
CA SER A 216 -4.19 -2.03 -0.43
C SER A 216 -4.79 -2.26 -1.81
N GLU A 217 -5.18 -1.16 -2.43
CA GLU A 217 -5.55 -1.10 -3.84
C GLU A 217 -4.44 -0.37 -4.62
N PHE A 218 -4.26 -0.72 -5.91
CA PHE A 218 -3.24 -0.11 -6.78
C PHE A 218 -1.82 -0.15 -6.19
N ALA A 219 -1.46 -1.26 -5.55
CA ALA A 219 -0.13 -1.44 -4.97
C ALA A 219 0.92 -1.87 -6.05
N PRO A 220 2.20 -1.47 -5.87
CA PRO A 220 2.67 -0.43 -4.96
C PRO A 220 2.32 0.96 -5.48
N LEU A 221 2.46 1.99 -4.65
CA LEU A 221 2.33 3.37 -5.12
C LEU A 221 3.34 3.67 -6.23
N TRP A 222 2.94 4.51 -7.18
CA TRP A 222 3.83 4.95 -8.26
C TRP A 222 4.96 5.86 -7.74
N SER A 223 6.06 5.86 -8.48
CA SER A 223 7.26 6.65 -8.16
C SER A 223 7.93 7.13 -9.44
N ASP A 224 9.02 7.87 -9.31
CA ASP A 224 9.96 8.06 -10.40
C ASP A 224 10.80 6.77 -10.53
N TYR A 225 10.36 5.87 -11.41
CA TYR A 225 10.93 4.51 -11.55
C TYR A 225 12.40 4.50 -12.00
N ASP A 226 12.92 5.61 -12.52
CA ASP A 226 14.35 5.76 -12.80
C ASP A 226 15.18 6.04 -11.55
N LYS A 227 14.53 6.49 -10.44
CA LYS A 227 15.18 6.81 -9.17
C LYS A 227 14.82 5.86 -8.04
N SER A 228 13.54 5.52 -7.91
CA SER A 228 13.05 4.68 -6.81
C SER A 228 11.97 3.73 -7.28
N VAL A 229 12.01 2.52 -6.78
CA VAL A 229 11.00 1.48 -7.03
C VAL A 229 10.50 1.01 -5.67
N TYR A 230 9.18 1.08 -5.46
CA TYR A 230 8.60 0.72 -4.18
C TYR A 230 8.19 -0.75 -4.12
N TYR A 231 8.40 -1.36 -2.95
CA TYR A 231 7.87 -2.67 -2.61
C TYR A 231 7.05 -2.59 -1.32
N ASN A 232 6.17 -3.57 -1.16
CA ASN A 232 5.36 -3.74 0.03
C ASN A 232 5.81 -4.97 0.82
N MET A 233 5.57 -4.93 2.12
CA MET A 233 5.79 -6.02 3.05
C MET A 233 4.49 -6.39 3.74
N TYR A 234 4.24 -7.70 3.87
CA TYR A 234 3.02 -8.21 4.50
C TYR A 234 3.36 -9.32 5.50
N ASP A 235 2.77 -9.25 6.69
CA ASP A 235 2.68 -10.40 7.56
C ASP A 235 1.66 -11.38 6.97
N VAL A 236 2.12 -12.57 6.63
CA VAL A 236 1.31 -13.60 5.98
C VAL A 236 1.25 -14.89 6.79
N THR A 237 1.67 -14.84 8.04
CA THR A 237 1.74 -15.98 8.95
C THR A 237 0.45 -16.78 8.96
N GLU A 238 -0.69 -16.10 9.15
CA GLU A 238 -2.03 -16.72 9.25
C GLU A 238 -2.61 -17.16 7.89
N LEU A 239 -1.94 -16.85 6.78
CA LEU A 239 -2.40 -17.20 5.44
C LEU A 239 -1.71 -18.45 4.88
N LEU A 240 -0.63 -18.88 5.50
CA LEU A 240 0.09 -20.09 5.17
C LEU A 240 -0.46 -21.28 5.94
N GLN A 241 -0.27 -22.45 5.39
CA GLN A 241 -0.64 -23.72 6.00
C GLN A 241 0.51 -24.73 5.85
N GLU A 242 0.58 -25.71 6.73
CA GLU A 242 1.47 -26.83 6.53
C GLU A 242 1.06 -27.61 5.27
N GLY A 243 2.04 -28.05 4.48
CA GLY A 243 1.82 -28.71 3.20
C GLY A 243 1.87 -27.74 2.01
N GLU A 244 0.98 -27.91 1.06
CA GLU A 244 0.96 -27.15 -0.19
C GLU A 244 0.41 -25.75 -0.02
N ASN A 245 1.14 -24.78 -0.54
CA ASN A 245 0.76 -23.38 -0.57
C ASN A 245 0.93 -22.82 -2.01
N VAL A 246 0.16 -21.80 -2.33
CA VAL A 246 0.22 -21.12 -3.63
C VAL A 246 0.29 -19.60 -3.44
N ALA A 247 1.36 -19.01 -3.95
CA ALA A 247 1.45 -17.57 -4.20
C ALA A 247 0.89 -17.26 -5.59
N GLY A 248 -0.08 -16.36 -5.65
CA GLY A 248 -0.71 -15.91 -6.90
C GLY A 248 -0.68 -14.39 -7.02
N VAL A 249 -0.23 -13.87 -8.16
CA VAL A 249 -0.15 -12.43 -8.42
C VAL A 249 -0.83 -12.09 -9.73
N LEU A 250 -1.87 -11.25 -9.67
CA LEU A 250 -2.40 -10.57 -10.84
C LEU A 250 -1.60 -9.28 -11.02
N LEU A 251 -0.95 -9.11 -12.18
CA LEU A 251 -0.07 -7.97 -12.45
C LEU A 251 -0.53 -7.23 -13.70
N GLY A 252 -0.74 -5.92 -13.57
CA GLY A 252 -1.18 -5.02 -14.63
C GLY A 252 -0.16 -3.92 -14.92
N ASN A 253 -0.51 -3.02 -15.85
CA ASN A 253 0.40 -1.99 -16.34
C ASN A 253 0.67 -0.85 -15.34
N GLY A 254 -0.33 -0.42 -14.58
CA GLY A 254 -0.21 0.70 -13.63
C GLY A 254 0.36 1.97 -14.28
N PHE A 255 1.17 2.72 -13.51
CA PHE A 255 1.94 3.86 -14.01
C PHE A 255 3.28 3.46 -14.65
N TYR A 256 3.72 2.22 -14.46
CA TYR A 256 4.97 1.73 -15.04
C TYR A 256 4.90 1.63 -16.56
N ASN A 257 3.73 1.28 -17.08
CA ASN A 257 3.51 1.08 -18.52
C ASN A 257 2.17 1.70 -18.96
N VAL A 258 2.13 3.02 -19.10
CA VAL A 258 0.95 3.75 -19.59
C VAL A 258 0.89 3.62 -21.11
N GLN A 259 0.29 2.55 -21.59
CA GLN A 259 0.32 2.16 -23.00
C GLN A 259 -0.53 3.03 -23.95
N GLY A 260 -1.34 3.96 -23.42
CA GLY A 260 -2.25 4.76 -24.24
C GLY A 260 -3.53 3.99 -24.64
N GLY A 261 -3.99 4.15 -25.86
CA GLY A 261 -5.23 3.57 -26.37
C GLY A 261 -6.42 4.51 -26.18
N ARG A 262 -7.26 4.31 -25.16
CA ARG A 262 -8.43 5.16 -24.90
C ARG A 262 -8.05 6.53 -24.38
N TYR A 263 -6.96 6.64 -23.63
CA TYR A 263 -6.43 7.90 -23.14
C TYR A 263 -5.28 8.36 -24.01
N ARG A 264 -5.37 9.60 -24.52
CA ARG A 264 -4.45 10.12 -25.54
C ARG A 264 -3.61 11.31 -25.06
N LYS A 265 -3.65 11.65 -23.79
CA LYS A 265 -2.92 12.81 -23.28
C LYS A 265 -1.51 12.46 -22.80
N LEU A 266 -1.32 11.25 -22.31
CA LEU A 266 -0.03 10.78 -21.79
C LEU A 266 0.21 9.34 -22.25
N GLN A 267 1.41 9.08 -22.68
CA GLN A 267 1.93 7.75 -22.95
C GLN A 267 3.36 7.69 -22.40
N ILE A 268 3.67 6.68 -21.61
CA ILE A 268 4.99 6.49 -21.00
C ILE A 268 5.19 5.01 -20.71
N SER A 269 6.40 4.50 -20.94
CA SER A 269 6.77 3.15 -20.52
C SER A 269 8.17 3.16 -19.94
N PHE A 270 8.33 2.44 -18.85
CA PHE A 270 9.63 2.09 -18.25
C PHE A 270 9.96 0.62 -18.53
N GLY A 271 9.04 -0.13 -19.08
CA GLY A 271 9.15 -1.55 -19.41
C GLY A 271 7.82 -2.28 -19.31
N ALA A 272 7.83 -3.57 -19.56
CA ALA A 272 6.67 -4.44 -19.38
C ALA A 272 6.38 -4.71 -17.90
N PRO A 273 5.15 -5.08 -17.53
CA PRO A 273 4.83 -5.52 -16.18
C PRO A 273 5.77 -6.64 -15.70
N THR A 274 6.41 -6.43 -14.57
CA THR A 274 7.46 -7.31 -14.04
C THR A 274 7.31 -7.44 -12.52
N LEU A 275 7.55 -8.62 -11.98
CA LEU A 275 7.40 -8.96 -10.58
C LEU A 275 8.75 -9.27 -9.93
N LEU A 276 8.96 -8.79 -8.71
CA LEU A 276 9.95 -9.27 -7.77
C LEU A 276 9.25 -9.73 -6.50
N PHE A 277 9.53 -10.94 -6.04
CA PHE A 277 8.85 -11.54 -4.90
C PHE A 277 9.81 -12.32 -4.02
N SER A 278 9.63 -12.22 -2.70
CA SER A 278 10.30 -13.06 -1.72
C SER A 278 9.37 -13.33 -0.55
N LEU A 279 9.33 -14.55 -0.07
CA LEU A 279 8.59 -14.98 1.10
C LEU A 279 9.57 -15.65 2.06
N LEU A 280 9.73 -15.06 3.23
CA LEU A 280 10.53 -15.60 4.33
C LEU A 280 9.59 -16.33 5.28
N VAL A 281 9.85 -17.61 5.53
CA VAL A 281 9.08 -18.44 6.47
C VAL A 281 10.00 -18.90 7.58
N ASN A 282 9.76 -18.48 8.80
CA ASN A 282 10.45 -18.96 9.99
C ASN A 282 9.61 -20.02 10.67
N TYR A 283 10.24 -21.10 11.06
CA TYR A 283 9.60 -22.22 11.75
C TYR A 283 9.85 -22.19 13.26
N GLU A 284 8.97 -22.85 14.03
CA GLU A 284 9.13 -22.92 15.50
C GLU A 284 10.42 -23.64 15.93
N ASP A 285 11.00 -24.49 15.08
CA ASP A 285 12.30 -25.14 15.32
C ASP A 285 13.50 -24.24 15.09
N GLY A 286 13.28 -22.97 14.73
CA GLY A 286 14.31 -21.97 14.47
C GLY A 286 14.90 -22.05 13.06
N THR A 287 14.47 -22.99 12.23
CA THR A 287 14.89 -23.06 10.81
C THR A 287 14.09 -22.07 9.96
N ARG A 288 14.55 -21.84 8.71
CA ARG A 288 13.95 -20.87 7.79
C ARG A 288 13.94 -21.41 6.37
N ASP A 289 12.83 -21.13 5.67
CA ASP A 289 12.74 -21.27 4.22
C ASP A 289 12.56 -19.91 3.54
N VAL A 290 12.98 -19.84 2.28
CA VAL A 290 12.81 -18.67 1.42
C VAL A 290 12.22 -19.11 0.10
N VAL A 291 11.08 -18.55 -0.28
CA VAL A 291 10.45 -18.75 -1.58
C VAL A 291 10.59 -17.47 -2.38
N CYS A 292 11.36 -17.51 -3.47
CA CYS A 292 11.62 -16.33 -4.31
C CYS A 292 10.93 -16.40 -5.66
N SER A 293 10.85 -15.24 -6.33
CA SER A 293 10.61 -15.19 -7.77
C SER A 293 11.84 -15.68 -8.50
N ASP A 294 11.67 -16.67 -9.35
CA ASP A 294 12.66 -17.35 -10.16
C ASP A 294 11.98 -17.97 -11.42
N ASP A 295 12.75 -18.67 -12.22
CA ASP A 295 12.29 -19.32 -13.46
C ASP A 295 11.28 -20.47 -13.25
N SER A 296 11.09 -20.93 -12.01
CA SER A 296 10.10 -21.96 -11.66
C SER A 296 8.67 -21.46 -11.53
N TRP A 297 8.47 -20.14 -11.55
CA TRP A 297 7.14 -19.54 -11.64
C TRP A 297 6.52 -19.75 -13.00
N LYS A 298 5.19 -19.73 -13.04
CA LYS A 298 4.42 -19.80 -14.27
C LYS A 298 3.51 -18.61 -14.41
N TYR A 299 3.15 -18.27 -15.67
CA TYR A 299 2.19 -17.24 -15.97
C TYR A 299 1.18 -17.66 -17.03
N ASP A 300 0.03 -17.00 -17.03
CA ASP A 300 -0.92 -16.97 -18.13
C ASP A 300 -1.53 -15.57 -18.25
N LEU A 301 -2.21 -15.30 -19.37
CA LEU A 301 -2.89 -14.04 -19.57
C LEU A 301 -4.07 -13.89 -18.60
N SER A 302 -4.21 -12.74 -18.02
CA SER A 302 -5.30 -12.45 -17.11
C SER A 302 -6.62 -12.19 -17.86
N PRO A 303 -7.77 -12.21 -17.15
CA PRO A 303 -9.05 -11.74 -17.69
C PRO A 303 -9.07 -10.25 -18.08
N LEU A 304 -8.12 -9.44 -17.57
CA LEU A 304 -7.98 -8.03 -17.94
C LEU A 304 -7.37 -7.93 -19.35
N THR A 305 -8.21 -7.80 -20.36
CA THR A 305 -7.78 -7.76 -21.77
C THR A 305 -7.20 -6.41 -22.19
N PHE A 306 -7.57 -5.36 -21.46
CA PHE A 306 -7.01 -4.01 -21.53
C PHE A 306 -6.96 -3.43 -20.13
N ASN A 307 -5.87 -2.74 -19.77
CA ASN A 307 -5.81 -1.89 -18.58
C ASN A 307 -4.83 -0.73 -18.83
N CYS A 308 -5.24 0.43 -18.38
CA CYS A 308 -4.46 1.66 -18.42
C CYS A 308 -4.95 2.58 -17.33
N ILE A 309 -4.04 3.13 -16.55
CA ILE A 309 -4.37 3.98 -15.39
C ILE A 309 -5.33 5.14 -15.75
N TYR A 310 -5.27 5.66 -16.97
CA TYR A 310 -6.16 6.72 -17.44
C TYR A 310 -7.25 6.23 -18.40
N GLY A 311 -7.20 4.99 -18.82
CA GLY A 311 -8.10 4.43 -19.84
C GLY A 311 -9.11 3.43 -19.29
N GLY A 312 -9.00 3.11 -18.00
CA GLY A 312 -9.83 2.08 -17.37
C GLY A 312 -9.44 0.66 -17.76
N GLU A 313 -10.36 -0.27 -17.62
CA GLU A 313 -10.14 -1.70 -17.78
C GLU A 313 -11.20 -2.32 -18.68
N ASP A 314 -10.82 -3.39 -19.40
CA ASP A 314 -11.71 -4.35 -20.01
C ASP A 314 -11.51 -5.71 -19.35
N TYR A 315 -12.57 -6.23 -18.76
CA TYR A 315 -12.57 -7.54 -18.13
C TYR A 315 -13.42 -8.52 -18.94
N ASP A 316 -12.81 -9.62 -19.37
CA ASP A 316 -13.51 -10.73 -20.06
C ASP A 316 -13.65 -11.92 -19.09
N ALA A 317 -14.80 -12.02 -18.43
CA ALA A 317 -15.09 -13.06 -17.44
C ALA A 317 -14.98 -14.50 -18.02
N ARG A 318 -15.06 -14.68 -19.33
CA ARG A 318 -14.90 -16.00 -19.99
C ARG A 318 -13.47 -16.52 -19.91
N ARG A 319 -12.50 -15.62 -19.66
CA ARG A 319 -11.07 -15.94 -19.50
C ARG A 319 -10.69 -16.22 -18.04
N GLU A 320 -11.63 -16.07 -17.12
CA GLU A 320 -11.38 -16.32 -15.71
C GLU A 320 -11.10 -17.82 -15.47
N GLN A 321 -9.94 -18.09 -14.89
CA GLN A 321 -9.50 -19.44 -14.54
C GLN A 321 -9.74 -19.63 -13.03
N LYS A 322 -10.93 -20.10 -12.65
CA LYS A 322 -11.31 -20.27 -11.24
C LYS A 322 -10.32 -21.14 -10.48
N GLY A 323 -9.86 -20.66 -9.34
CA GLY A 323 -8.94 -21.38 -8.45
C GLY A 323 -7.48 -21.38 -8.93
N TRP A 324 -7.10 -20.55 -9.90
CA TRP A 324 -5.73 -20.47 -10.42
C TRP A 324 -4.67 -20.16 -9.34
N ASN A 325 -5.08 -19.51 -8.26
CA ASN A 325 -4.26 -19.10 -7.11
C ASN A 325 -4.43 -20.03 -5.88
N ARG A 326 -4.84 -21.28 -6.11
CA ARG A 326 -5.05 -22.32 -5.08
C ARG A 326 -4.31 -23.60 -5.43
N ALA A 327 -4.07 -24.44 -4.43
CA ALA A 327 -3.58 -25.80 -4.62
C ALA A 327 -4.59 -26.64 -5.44
N GLY A 328 -4.10 -27.65 -6.15
CA GLY A 328 -4.92 -28.52 -6.99
C GLY A 328 -5.31 -27.94 -8.34
N PHE A 329 -4.98 -26.69 -8.65
CA PHE A 329 -5.21 -26.13 -9.97
C PHE A 329 -4.24 -26.74 -10.99
N ASN A 330 -4.76 -27.15 -12.18
CA ASN A 330 -3.96 -27.69 -13.26
C ASN A 330 -3.36 -26.55 -14.09
N ASP A 331 -2.11 -26.24 -13.86
CA ASP A 331 -1.34 -25.24 -14.61
C ASP A 331 -0.44 -25.80 -15.73
N ALA A 332 -0.72 -27.01 -16.22
CA ALA A 332 0.09 -27.64 -17.27
C ALA A 332 0.16 -26.84 -18.58
N ARG A 333 -0.84 -25.99 -18.83
CA ARG A 333 -0.90 -25.10 -20.01
C ARG A 333 -0.29 -23.72 -19.77
N TRP A 334 0.06 -23.40 -18.53
CA TRP A 334 0.69 -22.14 -18.19
C TRP A 334 2.13 -22.14 -18.70
N ARG A 335 2.60 -20.97 -19.07
CA ARG A 335 3.95 -20.77 -19.62
C ARG A 335 4.94 -20.52 -18.49
N PRO A 336 6.21 -20.96 -18.65
CA PRO A 336 7.27 -20.52 -17.74
C PRO A 336 7.43 -19.00 -17.85
N VAL A 337 7.74 -18.35 -16.74
CA VAL A 337 8.12 -16.93 -16.72
C VAL A 337 9.47 -16.74 -17.39
N VAL A 338 9.78 -15.50 -17.75
CA VAL A 338 11.09 -15.10 -18.26
C VAL A 338 11.74 -14.15 -17.26
N VAL A 339 13.01 -14.43 -16.91
CA VAL A 339 13.83 -13.54 -16.08
C VAL A 339 14.05 -12.23 -16.84
N GLN A 340 13.81 -11.12 -16.15
CA GLN A 340 13.86 -9.77 -16.69
C GLN A 340 15.04 -8.98 -16.14
N GLU A 341 15.44 -7.92 -16.84
CA GLU A 341 16.38 -6.95 -16.30
C GLU A 341 15.77 -6.17 -15.14
N ALA A 342 16.58 -5.88 -14.12
CA ALA A 342 16.16 -5.02 -13.02
C ALA A 342 15.85 -3.59 -13.51
N PRO A 343 14.91 -2.89 -12.87
CA PRO A 343 14.68 -1.46 -13.13
C PRO A 343 15.90 -0.64 -12.68
N LYS A 344 16.02 0.58 -13.19
CA LYS A 344 17.12 1.49 -12.83
C LYS A 344 17.01 2.04 -11.41
N GLY A 345 15.80 2.27 -10.97
CA GLY A 345 15.54 2.88 -9.67
C GLY A 345 15.93 1.97 -8.51
N THR A 346 16.38 2.58 -7.42
CA THR A 346 16.70 1.87 -6.18
C THR A 346 15.43 1.30 -5.55
N LEU A 347 15.47 0.02 -5.24
CA LEU A 347 14.39 -0.67 -4.52
C LEU A 347 14.27 -0.14 -3.08
N ARG A 348 13.08 0.29 -2.69
CA ARG A 348 12.79 0.89 -1.38
C ARG A 348 11.45 0.40 -0.83
N PRO A 349 11.31 0.23 0.49
CA PRO A 349 9.99 -0.02 1.07
C PRO A 349 9.06 1.17 0.80
N GLN A 350 7.79 0.90 0.55
CA GLN A 350 6.78 1.95 0.44
C GLN A 350 6.59 2.62 1.81
N MET A 351 6.87 3.91 1.89
CA MET A 351 6.84 4.69 3.13
C MET A 351 5.67 5.70 3.16
N ALA A 352 4.68 5.53 2.30
CA ALA A 352 3.47 6.33 2.27
C ALA A 352 2.24 5.46 2.53
N ALA A 353 1.18 6.07 3.03
CA ALA A 353 -0.08 5.38 3.27
C ALA A 353 -0.58 4.74 1.97
N PRO A 354 -1.01 3.46 2.02
CA PRO A 354 -1.56 2.78 0.85
C PRO A 354 -2.92 3.37 0.47
N VAL A 355 -3.28 3.22 -0.80
CA VAL A 355 -4.66 3.46 -1.24
C VAL A 355 -5.52 2.32 -0.72
N LYS A 356 -6.64 2.64 -0.07
CA LYS A 356 -7.57 1.67 0.53
C LYS A 356 -9.01 2.01 0.19
N ILE A 357 -9.88 1.01 0.25
CA ILE A 357 -11.33 1.23 0.20
C ILE A 357 -11.75 1.81 1.55
N MET A 358 -12.07 3.11 1.57
CA MET A 358 -12.47 3.79 2.81
C MET A 358 -13.95 3.59 3.11
N GLU A 359 -14.79 3.58 2.08
CA GLU A 359 -16.25 3.47 2.22
C GLU A 359 -16.85 2.63 1.08
N ARG A 360 -17.97 1.99 1.36
CA ARG A 360 -18.75 1.22 0.40
C ARG A 360 -20.21 1.70 0.42
N TYR A 361 -20.72 2.03 -0.74
CA TYR A 361 -22.09 2.49 -0.90
C TYR A 361 -22.93 1.43 -1.62
N GLY A 362 -24.10 1.16 -1.09
CA GLY A 362 -25.09 0.30 -1.76
C GLY A 362 -25.88 1.07 -2.81
N VAL A 363 -26.23 0.39 -3.89
CA VAL A 363 -27.15 0.96 -4.90
C VAL A 363 -28.52 1.17 -4.28
N ARG A 364 -29.04 2.40 -4.30
CA ARG A 364 -30.38 2.74 -3.78
C ARG A 364 -31.50 2.43 -4.78
N LYS A 365 -31.24 2.66 -6.06
CA LYS A 365 -32.21 2.41 -7.12
C LYS A 365 -31.52 1.97 -8.40
N VAL A 366 -32.12 0.99 -9.07
CA VAL A 366 -31.71 0.55 -10.40
C VAL A 366 -32.81 0.93 -11.38
N THR A 367 -32.48 1.71 -12.41
CA THR A 367 -33.41 2.11 -13.46
C THR A 367 -32.93 1.61 -14.80
N LYS A 368 -33.71 0.77 -15.44
CA LYS A 368 -33.45 0.35 -16.84
C LYS A 368 -33.76 1.52 -17.78
N LEU A 369 -32.82 1.84 -18.64
CA LEU A 369 -32.99 2.90 -19.63
C LEU A 369 -33.88 2.41 -20.80
N THR A 370 -34.70 3.33 -21.34
CA THR A 370 -35.42 3.09 -22.58
C THR A 370 -34.50 3.15 -23.80
N PRO A 371 -34.89 2.55 -24.95
CA PRO A 371 -34.09 2.65 -26.18
C PRO A 371 -33.78 4.10 -26.59
N GLU A 372 -34.76 5.05 -26.39
CA GLU A 372 -34.56 6.45 -26.71
C GLU A 372 -33.52 7.13 -25.79
N GLN A 373 -33.54 6.80 -24.49
CA GLN A 373 -32.56 7.28 -23.52
C GLN A 373 -31.15 6.74 -23.86
N ILE A 374 -31.05 5.46 -24.22
CA ILE A 374 -29.81 4.84 -24.67
C ILE A 374 -29.29 5.53 -25.95
N ALA A 375 -30.16 5.73 -26.93
CA ALA A 375 -29.79 6.41 -28.18
C ALA A 375 -29.31 7.85 -27.94
N SER A 376 -29.95 8.57 -27.02
CA SER A 376 -29.54 9.93 -26.62
C SER A 376 -28.16 9.94 -25.96
N ALA A 377 -27.90 9.04 -25.02
CA ALA A 377 -26.61 8.90 -24.36
C ALA A 377 -25.51 8.50 -25.35
N CYS A 378 -25.79 7.60 -26.30
CA CYS A 378 -24.86 7.18 -27.33
C CYS A 378 -24.47 8.31 -28.28
N LYS A 379 -25.41 9.19 -28.66
CA LYS A 379 -25.11 10.35 -29.51
C LYS A 379 -24.06 11.27 -28.85
N SER A 380 -24.17 11.50 -27.56
CA SER A 380 -23.21 12.35 -26.83
C SER A 380 -21.82 11.70 -26.72
N THR A 381 -21.74 10.39 -26.64
CA THR A 381 -20.49 9.65 -26.45
C THR A 381 -19.88 9.08 -27.75
N LYS A 382 -20.57 9.19 -28.89
CA LYS A 382 -20.21 8.57 -30.16
C LYS A 382 -20.01 7.03 -30.06
N ARG A 383 -20.76 6.38 -29.17
CA ARG A 383 -20.74 4.92 -28.99
C ARG A 383 -22.07 4.33 -29.39
N THR A 384 -22.04 3.12 -29.91
CA THR A 384 -23.23 2.29 -30.18
C THR A 384 -23.34 1.27 -29.05
N ILE A 385 -24.49 1.18 -28.41
CA ILE A 385 -24.79 0.20 -27.35
C ILE A 385 -26.00 -0.62 -27.83
N ASP A 386 -25.76 -1.89 -28.15
CA ASP A 386 -26.82 -2.83 -28.59
C ASP A 386 -27.48 -3.58 -27.42
N LEU A 387 -27.10 -3.25 -26.18
CA LEU A 387 -27.54 -3.97 -24.99
C LEU A 387 -28.40 -3.09 -24.09
N SER A 388 -29.11 -3.73 -23.16
CA SER A 388 -29.80 -3.04 -22.09
C SER A 388 -28.81 -2.23 -21.24
N ALA A 389 -29.14 -0.98 -20.99
CA ALA A 389 -28.38 -0.10 -20.10
C ALA A 389 -29.18 0.21 -18.82
N PHE A 390 -28.49 0.36 -17.72
CA PHE A 390 -29.07 0.66 -16.41
C PHE A 390 -28.36 1.86 -15.79
N VAL A 391 -29.14 2.69 -15.09
CA VAL A 391 -28.62 3.73 -14.19
C VAL A 391 -28.66 3.18 -12.76
N LEU A 392 -27.52 3.20 -12.10
CA LEU A 392 -27.38 2.86 -10.69
C LEU A 392 -27.33 4.16 -9.90
N ASP A 393 -28.41 4.42 -9.14
CA ASP A 393 -28.49 5.59 -8.27
C ASP A 393 -27.88 5.25 -6.92
N MET A 394 -26.79 5.88 -6.57
CA MET A 394 -26.07 5.70 -5.30
C MET A 394 -26.61 6.62 -4.20
N GLY A 395 -27.54 7.54 -4.52
CA GLY A 395 -28.14 8.48 -3.59
C GLY A 395 -27.26 9.68 -3.24
N GLN A 396 -26.11 9.81 -3.88
CA GLN A 396 -25.18 10.95 -3.76
C GLN A 396 -24.29 11.04 -4.99
N ASN A 397 -23.70 12.20 -5.20
CA ASN A 397 -22.69 12.39 -6.23
C ASN A 397 -21.38 11.73 -5.77
N LEU A 398 -20.82 10.89 -6.63
CA LEU A 398 -19.53 10.25 -6.45
C LEU A 398 -18.64 10.69 -7.60
N ALA A 399 -17.40 11.09 -7.28
CA ALA A 399 -16.34 11.25 -8.25
C ALA A 399 -15.57 9.92 -8.30
N GLY A 400 -15.57 9.28 -9.48
CA GLY A 400 -14.88 8.01 -9.67
C GLY A 400 -14.35 7.87 -11.10
#